data_c4881f20055af0abad4907360f7ab6d8
#
_entry.id   c4881f20055af0abad4907360f7ab6d8
#
_cell.length_a   1.000
_cell.length_b   1.000
_cell.length_c   1.000
_cell.angle_alpha   90.00
_cell.angle_beta   90.00
_cell.angle_gamma   90.00
#
_symmetry.space_group_name_H-M   'P 1'
#
loop_
_entity.id
_entity.type
_entity.pdbx_description
1 polymer ?
#
loop_
_entity_poly.entity_id
_entity_poly.type
_entity_poly.pdbx_seq_one_letter_code
_entity_poly.pdbx_strand_id
1 'polypeptide(L)'
;MKKIILSILLYCTVMLASAQEIKIVDKPITFDSTRVRLSIEYLKERHGITQTTPTIQPKIIVLHWTAATTFSSTFNAFNPPKLPNGDRKDIAKVSSLNTSSQFLIDRDGAIYRLMPENYFARHVIGLNYCAIGIENVGSANFPLTAAQLKANEMLVRYLYKKYNIEYLIGHYEYSKFKGTALWKETNPNYITIKNDPGIDFMSKMRANVKDLALKGAPSN
;
A
#
# COMPACT_ATOMS: atom_id res chain seq x y z
N MET A 1 -53.43 -39.62 33.40
CA MET A 1 -52.99 -38.38 32.81
C MET A 1 -51.51 -38.51 32.43
N LYS A 2 -51.24 -38.70 31.12
CA LYS A 2 -49.86 -38.84 30.61
C LYS A 2 -49.32 -37.43 30.22
N LYS A 3 -48.25 -36.98 30.87
CA LYS A 3 -47.53 -35.75 30.52
C LYS A 3 -46.64 -36.00 29.32
N ILE A 4 -46.91 -35.37 28.20
CA ILE A 4 -46.03 -35.34 27.02
C ILE A 4 -45.02 -34.23 27.24
N ILE A 5 -43.77 -34.59 27.37
CA ILE A 5 -42.65 -33.66 27.42
C ILE A 5 -42.20 -33.44 25.98
N LEU A 6 -42.47 -32.23 25.46
CA LEU A 6 -42.05 -31.77 24.12
C LEU A 6 -40.61 -31.21 24.24
N SER A 7 -39.61 -32.02 23.82
CA SER A 7 -38.24 -31.57 23.73
C SER A 7 -38.04 -30.76 22.45
N ILE A 8 -37.90 -29.45 22.58
CA ILE A 8 -37.52 -28.57 21.46
C ILE A 8 -36.00 -28.64 21.28
N LEU A 9 -35.57 -29.35 20.23
CA LEU A 9 -34.16 -29.36 19.81
C LEU A 9 -33.86 -28.03 19.05
N LEU A 10 -33.13 -27.13 19.71
CA LEU A 10 -32.68 -25.87 19.10
C LEU A 10 -31.47 -26.19 18.21
N TYR A 11 -31.68 -26.30 16.90
CA TYR A 11 -30.60 -26.41 15.92
C TYR A 11 -29.91 -25.03 15.77
N CYS A 12 -28.75 -24.89 16.42
CA CYS A 12 -27.86 -23.72 16.21
C CYS A 12 -27.09 -23.99 14.93
N THR A 13 -27.57 -23.47 13.79
CA THR A 13 -26.79 -23.46 12.53
C THR A 13 -25.66 -22.44 12.66
N VAL A 14 -24.46 -22.93 12.97
CA VAL A 14 -23.24 -22.12 12.86
C VAL A 14 -22.98 -21.87 11.38
N MET A 15 -23.35 -20.70 10.90
CA MET A 15 -22.91 -20.22 9.59
C MET A 15 -21.39 -20.01 9.65
N LEU A 16 -20.64 -20.99 9.19
CA LEU A 16 -19.22 -20.83 8.89
C LEU A 16 -19.11 -19.82 7.74
N ALA A 17 -18.87 -18.58 8.07
CA ALA A 17 -18.48 -17.58 7.05
C ALA A 17 -17.15 -18.06 6.44
N SER A 18 -17.22 -18.66 5.25
CA SER A 18 -16.04 -18.99 4.47
C SER A 18 -15.29 -17.67 4.22
N ALA A 19 -14.14 -17.52 4.84
CA ALA A 19 -13.27 -16.38 4.54
C ALA A 19 -12.91 -16.47 3.05
N GLN A 20 -13.42 -15.57 2.26
CA GLN A 20 -13.11 -15.52 0.82
C GLN A 20 -11.59 -15.41 0.66
N GLU A 21 -10.99 -16.40 0.02
CA GLU A 21 -9.55 -16.40 -0.24
C GLU A 21 -9.18 -15.23 -1.15
N ILE A 22 -8.15 -14.48 -0.74
CA ILE A 22 -7.69 -13.34 -1.54
C ILE A 22 -7.00 -13.85 -2.82
N LYS A 23 -7.46 -13.38 -3.97
CA LYS A 23 -6.82 -13.67 -5.26
C LYS A 23 -5.87 -12.53 -5.61
N ILE A 24 -4.57 -12.82 -5.64
CA ILE A 24 -3.51 -11.89 -6.07
C ILE A 24 -2.90 -12.44 -7.35
N VAL A 25 -2.85 -11.61 -8.39
CA VAL A 25 -2.28 -11.95 -9.69
C VAL A 25 -0.86 -11.39 -9.76
N ASP A 26 0.14 -12.23 -9.98
CA ASP A 26 1.51 -11.78 -10.20
C ASP A 26 1.65 -11.14 -11.59
N LYS A 27 2.01 -9.87 -11.60
CA LYS A 27 2.32 -9.10 -12.82
C LYS A 27 3.53 -8.20 -12.56
N PRO A 28 4.73 -8.80 -12.48
CA PRO A 28 5.91 -8.08 -12.04
C PRO A 28 6.33 -7.00 -13.04
N ILE A 29 6.74 -5.84 -12.49
CA ILE A 29 7.49 -4.83 -13.24
C ILE A 29 8.94 -5.28 -13.38
N THR A 30 9.69 -4.67 -14.30
CA THR A 30 11.11 -4.94 -14.49
C THR A 30 11.89 -4.68 -13.19
N PHE A 31 12.41 -5.76 -12.59
CA PHE A 31 13.21 -5.71 -11.36
C PHE A 31 14.60 -6.35 -11.63
N ASP A 32 15.36 -5.68 -12.49
CA ASP A 32 16.71 -6.06 -12.93
C ASP A 32 17.81 -5.52 -12.01
N SER A 33 19.06 -5.78 -12.35
CA SER A 33 20.23 -5.29 -11.61
C SER A 33 20.25 -3.76 -11.49
N THR A 34 19.69 -3.04 -12.45
CA THR A 34 19.58 -1.57 -12.42
C THR A 34 18.64 -1.13 -11.31
N ARG A 35 17.43 -1.71 -11.24
CA ARG A 35 16.47 -1.38 -10.17
C ARG A 35 17.00 -1.80 -8.81
N VAL A 36 17.62 -2.97 -8.70
CA VAL A 36 18.25 -3.43 -7.44
C VAL A 36 19.28 -2.41 -6.96
N ARG A 37 20.25 -2.04 -7.80
CA ARG A 37 21.31 -1.08 -7.48
C ARG A 37 20.73 0.28 -7.05
N LEU A 38 19.81 0.83 -7.84
CA LEU A 38 19.20 2.13 -7.55
C LEU A 38 18.34 2.12 -6.28
N SER A 39 17.69 1.00 -5.95
CA SER A 39 16.95 0.84 -4.70
C SER A 39 17.87 0.84 -3.48
N ILE A 40 19.02 0.15 -3.55
CA ILE A 40 20.04 0.12 -2.50
C ILE A 40 20.68 1.52 -2.34
N GLU A 41 20.98 2.20 -3.45
CA GLU A 41 21.48 3.56 -3.48
C GLU A 41 20.48 4.52 -2.80
N TYR A 42 19.19 4.43 -3.13
CA TYR A 42 18.14 5.23 -2.49
C TYR A 42 18.06 4.97 -0.98
N LEU A 43 18.10 3.71 -0.55
CA LEU A 43 18.10 3.35 0.87
C LEU A 43 19.28 4.01 1.60
N LYS A 44 20.47 3.98 1.02
CA LYS A 44 21.67 4.60 1.60
C LYS A 44 21.56 6.12 1.64
N GLU A 45 21.26 6.76 0.51
CA GLU A 45 21.33 8.21 0.37
C GLU A 45 20.15 8.93 1.03
N ARG A 46 18.94 8.33 0.94
CA ARG A 46 17.71 8.99 1.39
C ARG A 46 17.21 8.53 2.75
N HIS A 47 17.57 7.31 3.16
CA HIS A 47 17.16 6.75 4.44
C HIS A 47 18.32 6.51 5.40
N GLY A 48 19.58 6.70 4.98
CA GLY A 48 20.77 6.44 5.80
C GLY A 48 20.95 4.95 6.14
N ILE A 49 20.40 4.05 5.29
CA ILE A 49 20.42 2.59 5.51
C ILE A 49 21.38 1.95 4.54
N THR A 50 22.47 1.36 5.05
CA THR A 50 23.43 0.60 4.25
C THR A 50 23.11 -0.89 4.32
N GLN A 51 22.78 -1.48 3.17
CA GLN A 51 22.52 -2.91 3.02
C GLN A 51 22.82 -3.39 1.60
N THR A 52 22.89 -4.69 1.39
CA THR A 52 23.27 -5.32 0.11
C THR A 52 22.09 -5.82 -0.70
N THR A 53 20.89 -5.81 -0.13
CA THR A 53 19.66 -6.26 -0.78
C THR A 53 18.60 -5.16 -0.73
N PRO A 54 17.73 -5.02 -1.74
CA PRO A 54 16.68 -4.01 -1.75
C PRO A 54 15.45 -4.43 -0.94
N THR A 55 15.64 -4.99 0.25
CA THR A 55 14.56 -5.50 1.10
C THR A 55 14.14 -4.47 2.15
N ILE A 56 12.89 -4.55 2.58
CA ILE A 56 12.32 -3.74 3.65
C ILE A 56 11.72 -4.64 4.73
N GLN A 57 11.55 -4.08 5.93
CA GLN A 57 10.73 -4.69 6.98
C GLN A 57 9.43 -3.90 7.10
N PRO A 58 8.31 -4.40 6.54
CA PRO A 58 7.06 -3.66 6.51
C PRO A 58 6.49 -3.39 7.91
N LYS A 59 6.15 -2.13 8.17
CA LYS A 59 5.44 -1.65 9.36
C LYS A 59 4.22 -0.79 9.00
N ILE A 60 4.20 -0.26 7.79
CA ILE A 60 3.20 0.69 7.32
C ILE A 60 2.61 0.19 6.02
N ILE A 61 1.29 0.29 5.86
CA ILE A 61 0.62 0.20 4.56
C ILE A 61 0.21 1.62 4.16
N VAL A 62 0.59 2.03 2.95
CA VAL A 62 0.23 3.33 2.38
C VAL A 62 -0.67 3.11 1.18
N LEU A 63 -1.88 3.69 1.25
CA LEU A 63 -2.84 3.66 0.14
C LEU A 63 -2.67 4.91 -0.73
N HIS A 64 -2.71 4.68 -2.05
CA HIS A 64 -2.56 5.69 -3.08
C HIS A 64 -3.69 5.63 -4.10
N TRP A 65 -3.83 6.67 -4.92
CA TRP A 65 -4.36 6.58 -6.26
C TRP A 65 -3.29 6.95 -7.29
N THR A 66 -3.40 6.38 -8.48
CA THR A 66 -2.38 6.49 -9.52
C THR A 66 -2.38 7.83 -10.25
N ALA A 67 -3.41 8.65 -10.09
CA ALA A 67 -3.74 9.82 -10.95
C ALA A 67 -3.88 9.45 -12.44
N ALA A 68 -4.10 8.16 -12.75
CA ALA A 68 -4.30 7.61 -14.08
C ALA A 68 -5.67 6.94 -14.18
N THR A 69 -6.18 6.75 -15.40
CA THR A 69 -7.52 6.19 -15.66
C THR A 69 -7.51 4.72 -16.02
N THR A 70 -6.32 4.13 -16.29
CA THR A 70 -6.19 2.72 -16.68
C THR A 70 -5.05 2.02 -15.95
N PHE A 71 -5.22 0.71 -15.78
CA PHE A 71 -4.17 -0.18 -15.29
C PHE A 71 -2.90 -0.10 -16.15
N SER A 72 -3.07 -0.21 -17.47
CA SER A 72 -1.94 -0.27 -18.42
C SER A 72 -1.08 1.00 -18.37
N SER A 73 -1.69 2.19 -18.26
CA SER A 73 -0.93 3.45 -18.15
C SER A 73 -0.07 3.48 -16.89
N THR A 74 -0.62 3.05 -15.76
CA THR A 74 0.13 2.98 -14.49
C THR A 74 1.22 1.93 -14.53
N PHE A 75 0.90 0.73 -15.01
CA PHE A 75 1.88 -0.35 -15.13
C PHE A 75 3.07 0.07 -16.01
N ASN A 76 2.79 0.65 -17.18
CA ASN A 76 3.83 1.11 -18.10
C ASN A 76 4.68 2.26 -17.50
N ALA A 77 4.08 3.14 -16.69
CA ALA A 77 4.81 4.19 -15.99
C ALA A 77 5.77 3.62 -14.92
N PHE A 78 5.38 2.55 -14.21
CA PHE A 78 6.19 1.94 -13.15
C PHE A 78 7.22 0.93 -13.67
N ASN A 79 6.96 0.34 -14.85
CA ASN A 79 7.75 -0.77 -15.39
C ASN A 79 9.23 -0.44 -15.65
N PRO A 80 9.64 0.73 -16.21
CA PRO A 80 11.05 1.05 -16.37
C PRO A 80 11.77 1.18 -15.03
N PRO A 81 12.99 0.62 -14.86
CA PRO A 81 13.78 0.74 -13.63
C PRO A 81 14.21 2.18 -13.31
N LYS A 82 14.46 2.97 -14.35
CA LYS A 82 14.83 4.38 -14.24
C LYS A 82 13.63 5.29 -14.51
N LEU A 83 13.58 6.40 -13.80
CA LEU A 83 12.61 7.45 -14.05
C LEU A 83 12.80 7.97 -15.49
N PRO A 84 11.74 7.98 -16.32
CA PRO A 84 11.83 8.55 -17.67
C PRO A 84 12.26 10.02 -17.62
N ASN A 85 13.03 10.45 -18.63
CA ASN A 85 13.41 11.85 -18.79
C ASN A 85 12.17 12.72 -19.08
N GLY A 86 12.02 13.86 -18.42
CA GLY A 86 10.96 14.84 -18.74
C GLY A 86 10.26 15.46 -17.52
N ASP A 87 9.01 15.12 -17.29
CA ASP A 87 8.04 15.96 -16.57
C ASP A 87 8.14 15.97 -15.02
N ARG A 88 8.91 15.06 -14.43
CA ARG A 88 9.00 14.92 -12.96
C ARG A 88 10.34 15.37 -12.40
N LYS A 89 10.73 16.62 -12.75
CA LYS A 89 12.05 17.20 -12.41
C LYS A 89 12.37 17.17 -10.91
N ASP A 90 11.38 17.40 -10.05
CA ASP A 90 11.60 17.45 -8.60
C ASP A 90 11.99 16.10 -8.02
N ILE A 91 11.35 15.01 -8.48
CA ILE A 91 11.72 13.67 -8.05
C ILE A 91 12.95 13.11 -8.77
N ALA A 92 13.21 13.57 -10.01
CA ALA A 92 14.41 13.20 -10.77
C ALA A 92 15.69 13.75 -10.14
N LYS A 93 15.66 14.96 -9.57
CA LYS A 93 16.79 15.55 -8.82
C LYS A 93 17.18 14.73 -7.59
N VAL A 94 16.25 13.94 -7.05
CA VAL A 94 16.45 13.17 -5.81
C VAL A 94 17.06 11.81 -6.08
N SER A 95 16.63 11.13 -7.14
CA SER A 95 17.14 9.83 -7.55
C SER A 95 16.68 9.49 -8.96
N SER A 96 17.48 8.76 -9.69
CA SER A 96 17.12 8.18 -11.00
C SER A 96 16.25 6.93 -10.89
N LEU A 97 16.06 6.36 -9.69
CA LEU A 97 15.14 5.25 -9.47
C LEU A 97 13.71 5.67 -9.81
N ASN A 98 13.04 4.88 -10.64
CA ASN A 98 11.64 5.14 -10.96
C ASN A 98 10.72 4.92 -9.76
N THR A 99 9.56 5.59 -9.77
CA THR A 99 8.48 5.32 -8.82
C THR A 99 7.88 3.94 -9.07
N SER A 100 7.40 3.30 -8.02
CA SER A 100 6.76 1.99 -8.07
C SER A 100 6.02 1.72 -6.77
N SER A 101 5.17 0.69 -6.76
CA SER A 101 4.52 0.16 -5.56
C SER A 101 4.58 -1.37 -5.57
N GLN A 102 4.33 -2.00 -4.44
CA GLN A 102 4.26 -3.46 -4.37
C GLN A 102 2.97 -4.00 -4.99
N PHE A 103 1.88 -3.24 -4.89
CA PHE A 103 0.58 -3.64 -5.43
C PHE A 103 -0.07 -2.54 -6.27
N LEU A 104 -0.85 -2.98 -7.26
CA LEU A 104 -1.73 -2.14 -8.06
C LEU A 104 -3.11 -2.81 -8.12
N ILE A 105 -4.16 -2.07 -7.79
CA ILE A 105 -5.56 -2.53 -7.82
C ILE A 105 -6.28 -1.82 -8.96
N ASP A 106 -6.84 -2.62 -9.88
CA ASP A 106 -7.63 -2.08 -10.99
C ASP A 106 -9.04 -1.70 -10.55
N ARG A 107 -9.79 -1.05 -11.42
CA ARG A 107 -11.12 -0.50 -11.16
C ARG A 107 -12.17 -1.54 -10.75
N ASP A 108 -12.04 -2.76 -11.26
CA ASP A 108 -12.89 -3.90 -10.93
C ASP A 108 -12.53 -4.59 -9.61
N GLY A 109 -11.45 -4.13 -8.93
CA GLY A 109 -10.94 -4.71 -7.71
C GLY A 109 -9.92 -5.84 -7.92
N ALA A 110 -9.51 -6.13 -9.15
CA ALA A 110 -8.43 -7.08 -9.41
C ALA A 110 -7.11 -6.59 -8.80
N ILE A 111 -6.48 -7.46 -7.99
CA ILE A 111 -5.26 -7.14 -7.24
C ILE A 111 -4.06 -7.72 -8.00
N TYR A 112 -3.13 -6.86 -8.35
CA TYR A 112 -1.88 -7.23 -9.00
C TYR A 112 -0.69 -6.97 -8.10
N ARG A 113 0.18 -8.00 -7.94
CA ARG A 113 1.47 -7.84 -7.25
C ARG A 113 2.54 -7.50 -8.29
N LEU A 114 3.14 -6.32 -8.15
CA LEU A 114 4.12 -5.78 -9.10
C LEU A 114 5.56 -6.14 -8.76
N MET A 115 5.83 -6.50 -7.50
CA MET A 115 7.13 -6.97 -7.00
C MET A 115 6.93 -7.72 -5.67
N PRO A 116 7.93 -8.43 -5.16
CA PRO A 116 7.86 -9.03 -3.82
C PRO A 116 7.48 -7.98 -2.77
N GLU A 117 6.59 -8.33 -1.86
CA GLU A 117 5.96 -7.42 -0.90
C GLU A 117 6.96 -6.75 0.05
N ASN A 118 8.06 -7.45 0.34
CA ASN A 118 9.15 -6.97 1.18
C ASN A 118 10.32 -6.39 0.39
N TYR A 119 10.13 -6.04 -0.89
CA TYR A 119 11.11 -5.31 -1.67
C TYR A 119 10.83 -3.82 -1.64
N PHE A 120 11.91 -3.05 -1.70
CA PHE A 120 11.85 -1.59 -1.72
C PHE A 120 11.10 -1.08 -2.96
N ALA A 121 10.10 -0.24 -2.73
CA ALA A 121 9.41 0.51 -3.76
C ALA A 121 9.47 2.01 -3.44
N ARG A 122 9.55 2.85 -4.47
CA ARG A 122 9.60 4.31 -4.31
C ARG A 122 8.21 4.90 -4.49
N HIS A 123 7.47 5.09 -3.40
CA HIS A 123 6.10 5.63 -3.42
C HIS A 123 5.80 6.67 -2.34
N VAL A 124 6.56 6.70 -1.24
CA VAL A 124 6.31 7.58 -0.09
C VAL A 124 7.60 8.13 0.50
N ILE A 125 7.74 9.45 0.54
CA ILE A 125 8.95 10.11 1.06
C ILE A 125 9.13 9.78 2.55
N GLY A 126 10.35 9.48 2.95
CA GLY A 126 10.75 9.24 4.34
C GLY A 126 10.37 7.88 4.91
N LEU A 127 9.45 7.13 4.28
CA LEU A 127 8.87 5.88 4.79
C LEU A 127 9.05 4.68 3.87
N ASN A 128 9.57 4.84 2.63
CA ASN A 128 9.73 3.74 1.67
C ASN A 128 10.43 2.51 2.25
N TYR A 129 11.37 2.70 3.19
CA TYR A 129 12.18 1.62 3.79
C TYR A 129 11.37 0.68 4.71
N CYS A 130 10.15 1.08 5.10
CA CYS A 130 9.30 0.29 5.99
C CYS A 130 7.82 0.29 5.56
N ALA A 131 7.50 0.76 4.35
CA ALA A 131 6.14 0.87 3.88
C ALA A 131 5.87 0.00 2.65
N ILE A 132 4.73 -0.71 2.66
CA ILE A 132 4.14 -1.35 1.49
C ILE A 132 3.18 -0.36 0.84
N GLY A 133 3.37 -0.07 -0.45
CA GLY A 133 2.50 0.77 -1.25
C GLY A 133 1.43 -0.04 -1.97
N ILE A 134 0.18 0.44 -1.88
CA ILE A 134 -0.95 -0.08 -2.64
C ILE A 134 -1.51 1.07 -3.49
N GLU A 135 -1.27 0.98 -4.79
CA GLU A 135 -1.81 1.93 -5.75
C GLU A 135 -3.18 1.48 -6.25
N ASN A 136 -4.08 2.41 -6.45
CA ASN A 136 -5.41 2.18 -6.99
C ASN A 136 -5.60 2.99 -8.26
N VAL A 137 -6.02 2.37 -9.35
CA VAL A 137 -6.31 3.09 -10.60
C VAL A 137 -7.45 4.08 -10.36
N GLY A 138 -7.14 5.38 -10.40
CA GLY A 138 -8.10 6.44 -10.14
C GLY A 138 -7.44 7.77 -9.81
N SER A 139 -8.26 8.78 -9.53
CA SER A 139 -7.83 10.14 -9.17
C SER A 139 -8.95 10.89 -8.46
N ALA A 140 -8.73 12.14 -8.10
CA ALA A 140 -9.78 13.01 -7.55
C ALA A 140 -10.98 13.16 -8.51
N ASN A 141 -10.71 13.28 -9.81
CA ASN A 141 -11.77 13.41 -10.85
C ASN A 141 -12.26 12.05 -11.36
N PHE A 142 -11.65 10.97 -10.94
CA PHE A 142 -12.02 9.60 -11.28
C PHE A 142 -11.99 8.74 -10.00
N PRO A 143 -12.98 8.89 -9.11
CA PRO A 143 -12.97 8.35 -7.76
C PRO A 143 -12.80 6.84 -7.70
N LEU A 144 -12.21 6.37 -6.62
CA LEU A 144 -12.03 4.94 -6.37
C LEU A 144 -13.39 4.24 -6.17
N THR A 145 -13.47 2.98 -6.62
CA THR A 145 -14.71 2.20 -6.65
C THR A 145 -14.95 1.44 -5.35
N ALA A 146 -16.18 0.95 -5.15
CA ALA A 146 -16.50 0.02 -4.07
C ALA A 146 -15.76 -1.31 -4.20
N ALA A 147 -15.49 -1.78 -5.43
CA ALA A 147 -14.70 -2.98 -5.69
C ALA A 147 -13.24 -2.79 -5.23
N GLN A 148 -12.66 -1.61 -5.50
CA GLN A 148 -11.31 -1.27 -5.00
C GLN A 148 -11.29 -1.17 -3.47
N LEU A 149 -12.32 -0.59 -2.83
CA LEU A 149 -12.41 -0.54 -1.37
C LEU A 149 -12.40 -1.95 -0.76
N LYS A 150 -13.20 -2.87 -1.33
CA LYS A 150 -13.25 -4.27 -0.89
C LYS A 150 -11.92 -4.99 -1.11
N ALA A 151 -11.29 -4.78 -2.26
CA ALA A 151 -9.98 -5.35 -2.58
C ALA A 151 -8.89 -4.86 -1.61
N ASN A 152 -8.88 -3.56 -1.29
CA ASN A 152 -7.95 -3.00 -0.29
C ASN A 152 -8.19 -3.61 1.10
N GLU A 153 -9.45 -3.78 1.54
CA GLU A 153 -9.76 -4.44 2.81
C GLU A 153 -9.16 -5.84 2.87
N MET A 154 -9.38 -6.66 1.83
CA MET A 154 -8.85 -8.02 1.74
C MET A 154 -7.31 -8.02 1.76
N LEU A 155 -6.69 -7.12 1.00
CA LEU A 155 -5.23 -7.01 0.90
C LEU A 155 -4.60 -6.51 2.20
N VAL A 156 -5.19 -5.52 2.86
CA VAL A 156 -4.72 -5.04 4.18
C VAL A 156 -4.80 -6.16 5.22
N ARG A 157 -5.89 -6.93 5.27
CA ARG A 157 -6.02 -8.08 6.18
C ARG A 157 -4.99 -9.17 5.89
N TYR A 158 -4.71 -9.44 4.61
CA TYR A 158 -3.67 -10.39 4.19
C TYR A 158 -2.29 -9.93 4.66
N LEU A 159 -1.93 -8.68 4.40
CA LEU A 159 -0.63 -8.11 4.78
C LEU A 159 -0.45 -8.02 6.30
N TYR A 160 -1.51 -7.67 7.04
CA TYR A 160 -1.53 -7.64 8.49
C TYR A 160 -1.23 -9.01 9.12
N LYS A 161 -1.79 -10.09 8.54
CA LYS A 161 -1.51 -11.46 9.00
C LYS A 161 -0.08 -11.92 8.70
N LYS A 162 0.52 -11.36 7.64
CA LYS A 162 1.82 -11.80 7.15
C LYS A 162 2.99 -11.01 7.74
N TYR A 163 2.76 -9.74 8.06
CA TYR A 163 3.79 -8.82 8.52
C TYR A 163 3.37 -8.12 9.82
N ASN A 164 4.36 -7.59 10.55
CA ASN A 164 4.09 -6.78 11.76
C ASN A 164 3.67 -5.35 11.39
N ILE A 165 2.52 -5.21 10.72
CA ILE A 165 1.97 -3.92 10.30
C ILE A 165 1.41 -3.18 11.52
N GLU A 166 1.87 -1.96 11.74
CA GLU A 166 1.44 -1.09 12.83
C GLU A 166 0.51 0.04 12.35
N TYR A 167 0.70 0.49 11.10
CA TYR A 167 0.03 1.69 10.58
C TYR A 167 -0.67 1.42 9.25
N LEU A 168 -1.85 2.05 9.08
CA LEU A 168 -2.56 2.17 7.81
C LEU A 168 -2.84 3.65 7.54
N ILE A 169 -2.19 4.19 6.49
CA ILE A 169 -2.29 5.61 6.15
C ILE A 169 -2.63 5.84 4.67
N GLY A 170 -3.24 6.98 4.39
CA GLY A 170 -3.27 7.54 3.04
C GLY A 170 -1.98 8.30 2.75
N HIS A 171 -1.60 8.39 1.48
CA HIS A 171 -0.39 9.11 1.10
C HIS A 171 -0.39 10.57 1.59
N TYR A 172 -1.54 11.25 1.63
CA TYR A 172 -1.67 12.63 2.14
C TYR A 172 -1.25 12.80 3.61
N GLU A 173 -1.11 11.70 4.38
CA GLU A 173 -0.78 11.73 5.81
C GLU A 173 0.70 11.53 6.10
N TYR A 174 1.52 11.13 5.10
CA TYR A 174 2.90 10.71 5.30
C TYR A 174 3.77 11.74 6.01
N SER A 175 3.54 13.02 5.73
CA SER A 175 4.34 14.12 6.28
C SER A 175 4.19 14.28 7.80
N LYS A 176 3.12 13.74 8.39
CA LYS A 176 2.90 13.72 9.85
C LYS A 176 3.90 12.84 10.60
N PHE A 177 4.62 11.98 9.88
CA PHE A 177 5.70 11.20 10.48
C PHE A 177 6.99 11.98 10.65
N LYS A 178 7.11 13.19 10.07
CA LYS A 178 8.30 14.03 10.24
C LYS A 178 8.56 14.30 11.73
N GLY A 179 9.81 14.06 12.17
CA GLY A 179 10.20 14.16 13.57
C GLY A 179 9.98 12.90 14.41
N THR A 180 9.32 11.87 13.88
CA THR A 180 9.22 10.57 14.57
C THR A 180 10.41 9.66 14.25
N ALA A 181 10.59 8.59 15.05
CA ALA A 181 11.62 7.57 14.81
C ALA A 181 11.46 6.81 13.47
N LEU A 182 10.25 6.81 12.87
CA LEU A 182 10.00 6.19 11.58
C LEU A 182 10.35 7.09 10.39
N TRP A 183 10.56 8.39 10.60
CA TRP A 183 10.92 9.29 9.51
C TRP A 183 12.42 9.21 9.22
N LYS A 184 12.78 8.80 8.00
CA LYS A 184 14.20 8.63 7.58
C LYS A 184 14.57 9.40 6.30
N GLU A 185 13.89 10.51 6.01
CA GLU A 185 14.32 11.36 4.88
C GLU A 185 15.50 12.24 5.29
N THR A 186 16.63 12.12 4.56
CA THR A 186 17.88 12.85 4.84
C THR A 186 17.84 14.31 4.41
N ASN A 187 17.01 14.66 3.40
CA ASN A 187 16.82 16.06 2.97
C ASN A 187 15.55 16.64 3.60
N PRO A 188 15.66 17.57 4.57
CA PRO A 188 14.52 18.13 5.26
C PRO A 188 13.56 18.92 4.35
N ASN A 189 14.04 19.34 3.18
CA ASN A 189 13.26 20.10 2.20
C ASN A 189 12.58 19.21 1.14
N TYR A 190 12.86 17.91 1.12
CA TYR A 190 12.19 17.00 0.20
C TYR A 190 10.85 16.53 0.79
N ILE A 191 9.84 17.35 0.55
CA ILE A 191 8.47 17.08 0.95
C ILE A 191 7.51 17.58 -0.13
N THR A 192 6.39 16.88 -0.34
CA THR A 192 5.38 17.24 -1.33
C THR A 192 3.98 17.11 -0.72
N ILE A 193 3.07 18.02 -1.08
CA ILE A 193 1.68 17.92 -0.68
C ILE A 193 1.00 16.82 -1.51
N LYS A 194 0.26 15.95 -0.84
CA LYS A 194 -0.49 14.84 -1.41
C LYS A 194 -1.93 14.91 -0.98
N ASN A 195 -2.83 14.40 -1.80
CA ASN A 195 -4.27 14.29 -1.51
C ASN A 195 -4.81 12.87 -1.71
N ASP A 196 -4.00 11.96 -2.23
CA ASP A 196 -4.35 10.56 -2.48
C ASP A 196 -4.33 9.70 -1.20
N PRO A 197 -5.20 8.71 -1.09
CA PRO A 197 -6.28 8.30 -1.98
C PRO A 197 -7.62 9.01 -1.70
N GLY A 198 -7.61 10.17 -1.02
CA GLY A 198 -8.78 10.91 -0.58
C GLY A 198 -9.24 10.55 0.84
N ILE A 199 -9.76 11.55 1.56
CA ILE A 199 -10.16 11.43 2.97
C ILE A 199 -11.32 10.44 3.13
N ASP A 200 -12.33 10.51 2.24
CA ASP A 200 -13.51 9.65 2.30
C ASP A 200 -13.15 8.18 2.10
N PHE A 201 -12.25 7.89 1.16
CA PHE A 201 -11.79 6.53 0.92
C PHE A 201 -11.06 5.97 2.16
N MET A 202 -10.16 6.76 2.76
CA MET A 202 -9.45 6.37 3.97
C MET A 202 -10.38 6.19 5.18
N SER A 203 -11.40 7.03 5.32
CA SER A 203 -12.41 6.90 6.39
C SER A 203 -13.15 5.56 6.29
N LYS A 204 -13.65 5.22 5.09
CA LYS A 204 -14.31 3.94 4.82
C LYS A 204 -13.37 2.77 5.04
N MET A 205 -12.12 2.89 4.56
CA MET A 205 -11.11 1.83 4.71
C MET A 205 -10.81 1.53 6.18
N ARG A 206 -10.59 2.57 7.00
CA ARG A 206 -10.36 2.40 8.44
C ARG A 206 -11.57 1.81 9.17
N ALA A 207 -12.77 2.20 8.79
CA ALA A 207 -14.00 1.61 9.34
C ALA A 207 -14.08 0.10 9.05
N ASN A 208 -13.72 -0.32 7.83
CA ASN A 208 -13.76 -1.72 7.41
C ASN A 208 -12.74 -2.60 8.14
N VAL A 209 -11.61 -2.04 8.58
CA VAL A 209 -10.53 -2.79 9.25
C VAL A 209 -10.32 -2.38 10.71
N LYS A 210 -11.31 -1.76 11.35
CA LYS A 210 -11.21 -1.27 12.74
C LYS A 210 -10.83 -2.35 13.76
N ASP A 211 -11.22 -3.59 13.48
CA ASP A 211 -10.90 -4.78 14.29
C ASP A 211 -9.41 -5.12 14.30
N LEU A 212 -8.62 -4.65 13.33
CA LEU A 212 -7.17 -4.84 13.29
C LEU A 212 -6.41 -3.86 14.19
N ALA A 213 -7.09 -2.86 14.75
CA ALA A 213 -6.50 -1.82 15.63
C ALA A 213 -5.26 -1.11 15.02
N LEU A 214 -5.19 -1.00 13.68
CA LEU A 214 -4.12 -0.31 12.99
C LEU A 214 -4.15 1.18 13.31
N LYS A 215 -2.97 1.73 13.62
CA LYS A 215 -2.80 3.16 13.90
C LYS A 215 -2.94 3.98 12.60
N GLY A 216 -3.50 5.18 12.70
CA GLY A 216 -3.37 6.22 11.69
C GLY A 216 -2.01 6.92 11.78
N ALA A 217 -1.80 7.96 10.96
CA ALA A 217 -0.62 8.81 11.10
C ALA A 217 -0.61 9.51 12.48
N PRO A 218 0.58 9.82 13.03
CA PRO A 218 0.70 10.53 14.29
C PRO A 218 -0.14 11.82 14.33
N SER A 219 -0.73 12.12 15.47
CA SER A 219 -1.31 13.44 15.74
C SER A 219 -0.15 14.38 16.08
N ASN A 220 -0.03 15.47 15.35
CA ASN A 220 0.89 16.56 15.73
C ASN A 220 0.29 17.37 16.84
#